data_7c06ef9b0b3a49fd62c9b9ca8e279c1f
#
_entry.id   7c06ef9b0b3a49fd62c9b9ca8e279c1f
#
_cell.length_a   1.000
_cell.length_b   1.000
_cell.length_c   1.000
_cell.angle_alpha   90.00
_cell.angle_beta   90.00
_cell.angle_gamma   90.00
#
_symmetry.space_group_name_H-M   'P 1'
#
loop_
_entity.id
_entity.type
_entity.pdbx_description
1 polymer ?
#
loop_
_entity_poly.entity_id
_entity_poly.type
_entity_poly.pdbx_seq_one_letter_code
_entity_poly.pdbx_strand_id
1 'polypeptide(L)'
;KKDFRYFIKQRGGLLAKGRLLGIQFDVLFTDGLYFSISKNAIATANRLKAGFAEKGYRFFMDSPTNQIFLVLENTQLAALEGKAKFGFWEKFDDTHTVVRIATSWATRMDEVEALLALM
;
A
#
# COMPACT_ATOMS: atom_id res chain seq x y z
N LYS A 1 -11.51 20.20 32.05
CA LYS A 1 -10.86 19.24 32.96
C LYS A 1 -9.54 19.81 33.42
N LYS A 2 -9.25 19.74 34.75
CA LYS A 2 -7.98 20.15 35.32
C LYS A 2 -6.86 19.38 34.59
N ASP A 3 -5.77 20.02 34.31
CA ASP A 3 -4.58 19.43 33.66
C ASP A 3 -4.70 18.97 32.18
N PHE A 4 -5.84 19.17 31.52
CA PHE A 4 -6.04 18.75 30.13
C PHE A 4 -4.97 19.33 29.18
N ARG A 5 -4.59 20.61 29.35
CA ARG A 5 -3.55 21.28 28.53
C ARG A 5 -2.17 20.66 28.73
N TYR A 6 -1.86 20.20 29.95
CA TYR A 6 -0.60 19.52 30.24
C TYR A 6 -0.56 18.13 29.52
N PHE A 7 -1.66 17.40 29.55
CA PHE A 7 -1.77 16.14 28.85
C PHE A 7 -1.63 16.28 27.32
N ILE A 8 -2.22 17.32 26.72
CA ILE A 8 -2.05 17.63 25.31
C ILE A 8 -0.56 17.84 24.99
N LYS A 9 0.14 18.68 25.79
CA LYS A 9 1.57 18.92 25.63
C LYS A 9 2.40 17.66 25.79
N GLN A 10 2.17 16.91 26.85
CA GLN A 10 2.89 15.68 27.17
C GLN A 10 2.75 14.62 26.07
N ARG A 11 1.60 14.58 25.40
CA ARG A 11 1.30 13.65 24.30
C ARG A 11 1.67 14.20 22.92
N GLY A 12 2.35 15.31 22.82
CA GLY A 12 2.76 15.92 21.56
C GLY A 12 1.63 16.55 20.75
N GLY A 13 0.43 16.70 21.32
CA GLY A 13 -0.74 17.26 20.63
C GLY A 13 -0.72 18.78 20.48
N LEU A 14 0.24 19.47 21.09
CA LEU A 14 0.39 20.93 21.00
C LEU A 14 1.58 21.26 20.08
N LEU A 15 1.28 21.55 18.82
CA LEU A 15 2.27 21.95 17.84
C LEU A 15 2.42 23.47 17.81
N ALA A 16 3.67 23.96 17.88
CA ALA A 16 3.98 25.37 17.75
C ALA A 16 3.59 25.96 16.38
N LYS A 17 3.61 25.14 15.35
CA LYS A 17 3.34 25.46 13.95
C LYS A 17 2.30 24.49 13.35
N GLY A 18 1.12 24.40 13.93
CA GLY A 18 0.03 23.53 13.49
C GLY A 18 -0.41 23.72 12.04
N ARG A 19 -0.09 24.89 11.43
CA ARG A 19 -0.35 25.17 10.02
C ARG A 19 0.25 24.13 9.07
N LEU A 20 1.41 23.55 9.38
CA LEU A 20 2.03 22.51 8.54
C LEU A 20 1.13 21.28 8.36
N LEU A 21 0.45 20.85 9.41
CA LEU A 21 -0.53 19.77 9.30
C LEU A 21 -1.83 20.24 8.66
N GLY A 22 -2.29 21.46 9.02
CA GLY A 22 -3.52 22.02 8.45
C GLY A 22 -3.47 22.15 6.93
N ILE A 23 -2.36 22.61 6.36
CA ILE A 23 -2.17 22.73 4.92
C ILE A 23 -2.27 21.35 4.22
N GLN A 24 -1.75 20.29 4.81
CA GLN A 24 -1.84 18.96 4.23
C GLN A 24 -3.30 18.51 4.08
N PHE A 25 -4.12 18.72 5.12
CA PHE A 25 -5.55 18.42 5.05
C PHE A 25 -6.30 19.34 4.09
N ASP A 26 -6.01 20.63 4.13
CA ASP A 26 -6.63 21.61 3.26
C ASP A 26 -6.41 21.26 1.79
N VAL A 27 -5.17 20.99 1.39
CA VAL A 27 -4.83 20.57 0.03
C VAL A 27 -5.50 19.25 -0.34
N LEU A 28 -5.44 18.23 0.52
CA LEU A 28 -6.00 16.91 0.22
C LEU A 28 -7.52 16.94 0.00
N PHE A 29 -8.23 17.77 0.77
CA PHE A 29 -9.69 17.80 0.72
C PHE A 29 -10.26 18.96 -0.14
N THR A 30 -9.38 19.75 -0.76
CA THR A 30 -9.78 20.75 -1.75
C THR A 30 -9.94 20.10 -3.13
N ASP A 31 -10.97 20.52 -3.88
CA ASP A 31 -11.25 20.11 -5.26
C ASP A 31 -11.27 18.59 -5.52
N GLY A 32 -11.56 17.80 -4.47
CA GLY A 32 -11.67 16.36 -4.60
C GLY A 32 -10.37 15.62 -4.84
N LEU A 33 -9.21 16.25 -4.55
CA LEU A 33 -7.88 15.66 -4.76
C LEU A 33 -7.74 14.30 -4.08
N TYR A 34 -8.18 14.16 -2.83
CA TYR A 34 -8.13 12.90 -2.08
C TYR A 34 -8.79 11.74 -2.84
N PHE A 35 -9.98 11.98 -3.40
CA PHE A 35 -10.69 10.97 -4.18
C PHE A 35 -9.99 10.66 -5.51
N SER A 36 -9.44 11.68 -6.18
CA SER A 36 -8.74 11.52 -7.44
C SER A 36 -7.50 10.64 -7.29
N ILE A 37 -6.64 10.94 -6.31
CA ILE A 37 -5.42 10.15 -6.05
C ILE A 37 -5.74 8.73 -5.56
N SER A 38 -6.82 8.55 -4.78
CA SER A 38 -7.27 7.25 -4.31
C SER A 38 -7.79 6.37 -5.45
N LYS A 39 -8.47 6.95 -6.45
CA LYS A 39 -8.93 6.22 -7.64
C LYS A 39 -7.79 5.57 -8.39
N ASN A 40 -6.67 6.28 -8.59
CA ASN A 40 -5.49 5.71 -9.24
C ASN A 40 -4.92 4.52 -8.47
N ALA A 41 -4.78 4.66 -7.14
CA ALA A 41 -4.30 3.58 -6.29
C ALA A 41 -5.17 2.33 -6.39
N ILE A 42 -6.50 2.49 -6.39
CA ILE A 42 -7.44 1.36 -6.50
C ILE A 42 -7.45 0.77 -7.92
N ALA A 43 -7.42 1.60 -8.97
CA ALA A 43 -7.41 1.13 -10.35
C ALA A 43 -6.17 0.27 -10.65
N THR A 44 -5.00 0.74 -10.24
CA THR A 44 -3.73 0.01 -10.42
C THR A 44 -3.69 -1.28 -9.58
N ALA A 45 -4.24 -1.28 -8.36
CA ALA A 45 -4.38 -2.49 -7.55
C ALA A 45 -5.32 -3.50 -8.22
N ASN A 46 -6.46 -3.06 -8.74
CA ASN A 46 -7.41 -3.94 -9.41
C ASN A 46 -6.82 -4.56 -10.68
N ARG A 47 -6.03 -3.80 -11.46
CA ARG A 47 -5.31 -4.34 -12.61
C ARG A 47 -4.30 -5.42 -12.21
N LEU A 48 -3.53 -5.21 -11.14
CA LEU A 48 -2.62 -6.22 -10.59
C LEU A 48 -3.38 -7.46 -10.12
N LYS A 49 -4.48 -7.30 -9.38
CA LYS A 49 -5.30 -8.43 -8.92
C LYS A 49 -5.82 -9.26 -10.09
N ALA A 50 -6.35 -8.61 -11.12
CA ALA A 50 -6.82 -9.31 -12.31
C ALA A 50 -5.70 -10.10 -12.99
N GLY A 51 -4.53 -9.47 -13.22
CA GLY A 51 -3.39 -10.14 -13.85
C GLY A 51 -2.83 -11.30 -13.02
N PHE A 52 -2.78 -11.16 -11.69
CA PHE A 52 -2.36 -12.27 -10.83
C PHE A 52 -3.37 -13.41 -10.82
N ALA A 53 -4.66 -13.11 -10.85
CA ALA A 53 -5.71 -14.12 -10.95
C ALA A 53 -5.64 -14.88 -12.29
N GLU A 54 -5.46 -14.17 -13.41
CA GLU A 54 -5.27 -14.76 -14.75
C GLU A 54 -4.05 -15.69 -14.81
N LYS A 55 -2.99 -15.37 -14.08
CA LYS A 55 -1.77 -16.17 -13.98
C LYS A 55 -1.86 -17.30 -12.94
N GLY A 56 -2.99 -17.43 -12.23
CA GLY A 56 -3.22 -18.48 -11.24
C GLY A 56 -2.52 -18.28 -9.90
N TYR A 57 -2.08 -17.05 -9.57
CA TYR A 57 -1.49 -16.76 -8.27
C TYR A 57 -2.52 -16.89 -7.14
N ARG A 58 -2.07 -17.45 -6.03
CA ARG A 58 -2.90 -17.62 -4.83
C ARG A 58 -2.92 -16.34 -4.01
N PHE A 59 -4.12 -15.80 -3.79
CA PHE A 59 -4.32 -14.70 -2.83
C PHE A 59 -4.42 -15.26 -1.41
N PHE A 60 -3.76 -14.59 -0.47
CA PHE A 60 -3.86 -14.91 0.95
C PHE A 60 -5.20 -14.44 1.53
N MET A 61 -5.67 -13.28 1.10
CA MET A 61 -6.97 -12.72 1.46
C MET A 61 -7.54 -11.88 0.32
N ASP A 62 -8.86 -11.76 0.29
CA ASP A 62 -9.52 -10.74 -0.54
C ASP A 62 -9.38 -9.37 0.16
N SER A 63 -8.81 -8.42 -0.54
CA SER A 63 -8.60 -7.05 -0.03
C SER A 63 -9.27 -6.04 -0.96
N PRO A 64 -10.27 -5.28 -0.52
CA PRO A 64 -10.91 -4.25 -1.32
C PRO A 64 -10.06 -2.98 -1.45
N THR A 65 -8.88 -2.95 -0.83
CA THR A 65 -8.01 -1.78 -0.76
C THR A 65 -6.93 -1.80 -1.85
N ASN A 66 -6.03 -0.83 -1.80
CA ASN A 66 -4.83 -0.76 -2.63
C ASN A 66 -3.70 -1.72 -2.19
N GLN A 67 -3.96 -2.60 -1.24
CA GLN A 67 -3.02 -3.62 -0.79
C GLN A 67 -3.43 -4.99 -1.33
N ILE A 68 -2.44 -5.76 -1.78
CA ILE A 68 -2.62 -7.10 -2.34
C ILE A 68 -1.71 -8.03 -1.57
N PHE A 69 -2.24 -9.19 -1.20
CA PHE A 69 -1.50 -10.19 -0.43
C PHE A 69 -1.46 -11.50 -1.23
N LEU A 70 -0.27 -11.89 -1.67
CA LEU A 70 -0.03 -13.09 -2.44
C LEU A 70 0.74 -14.12 -1.63
N VAL A 71 0.41 -15.39 -1.81
CA VAL A 71 1.21 -16.51 -1.33
C VAL A 71 2.16 -16.92 -2.44
N LEU A 72 3.46 -16.73 -2.24
CA LEU A 72 4.50 -17.07 -3.22
C LEU A 72 5.42 -18.14 -2.66
N GLU A 73 5.90 -19.03 -3.53
CA GLU A 73 6.96 -19.97 -3.18
C GLU A 73 8.26 -19.23 -2.85
N ASN A 74 9.01 -19.69 -1.87
CA ASN A 74 10.28 -19.09 -1.49
C ASN A 74 11.30 -19.13 -2.66
N THR A 75 11.22 -20.14 -3.51
CA THR A 75 12.00 -20.26 -4.74
C THR A 75 11.67 -19.18 -5.78
N GLN A 76 10.37 -18.84 -5.93
CA GLN A 76 9.94 -17.73 -6.78
C GLN A 76 10.46 -16.39 -6.26
N LEU A 77 10.34 -16.17 -4.95
CA LEU A 77 10.84 -14.94 -4.32
C LEU A 77 12.34 -14.76 -4.55
N ALA A 78 13.12 -15.85 -4.40
CA ALA A 78 14.56 -15.83 -4.66
C ALA A 78 14.87 -15.51 -6.13
N ALA A 79 14.10 -16.03 -7.09
CA ALA A 79 14.27 -15.77 -8.53
C ALA A 79 13.93 -14.32 -8.92
N LEU A 80 13.09 -13.65 -8.11
CA LEU A 80 12.68 -12.25 -8.30
C LEU A 80 13.60 -11.26 -7.57
N GLU A 81 14.54 -11.75 -6.76
CA GLU A 81 15.49 -10.90 -6.04
C GLU A 81 16.30 -10.04 -7.03
N GLY A 82 16.43 -8.76 -6.70
CA GLY A 82 17.10 -7.79 -7.58
C GLY A 82 16.27 -7.26 -8.75
N LYS A 83 15.11 -7.89 -9.06
CA LYS A 83 14.20 -7.46 -10.14
C LYS A 83 12.95 -6.78 -9.60
N ALA A 84 12.38 -7.30 -8.52
CA ALA A 84 11.25 -6.73 -7.82
C ALA A 84 11.44 -6.85 -6.31
N LYS A 85 10.91 -5.87 -5.56
CA LYS A 85 10.96 -5.87 -4.10
C LYS A 85 9.55 -5.92 -3.54
N PHE A 86 9.29 -6.95 -2.74
CA PHE A 86 8.00 -7.16 -2.08
C PHE A 86 8.10 -6.85 -0.59
N GLY A 87 7.00 -6.40 -0.01
CA GLY A 87 6.89 -6.31 1.45
C GLY A 87 6.65 -7.71 2.04
N PHE A 88 7.51 -8.16 2.93
CA PHE A 88 7.24 -9.35 3.73
C PHE A 88 6.00 -9.09 4.60
N TRP A 89 5.07 -10.06 4.61
CA TRP A 89 3.90 -10.00 5.49
C TRP A 89 4.02 -11.04 6.62
N GLU A 90 3.99 -12.31 6.24
CA GLU A 90 4.18 -13.41 7.20
C GLU A 90 4.67 -14.69 6.50
N LYS A 91 5.19 -15.63 7.28
CA LYS A 91 5.47 -16.97 6.80
C LYS A 91 4.15 -17.73 6.65
N PHE A 92 3.87 -18.26 5.45
CA PHE A 92 2.66 -19.05 5.22
C PHE A 92 2.87 -20.53 5.67
N ASP A 93 3.95 -21.14 5.21
CA ASP A 93 4.43 -22.48 5.60
C ASP A 93 5.96 -22.55 5.42
N ASP A 94 6.54 -23.74 5.42
CA ASP A 94 8.00 -23.90 5.28
C ASP A 94 8.52 -23.57 3.87
N THR A 95 7.66 -23.59 2.87
CA THR A 95 8.01 -23.37 1.45
C THR A 95 7.40 -22.11 0.85
N HIS A 96 6.46 -21.48 1.54
CA HIS A 96 5.74 -20.32 1.04
C HIS A 96 5.80 -19.13 2.01
N THR A 97 5.80 -17.94 1.43
CA THR A 97 5.74 -16.66 2.14
C THR A 97 4.59 -15.82 1.61
N VAL A 98 3.87 -15.17 2.53
CA VAL A 98 2.90 -14.13 2.15
C VAL A 98 3.66 -12.84 1.94
N VAL A 99 3.49 -12.26 0.76
CA VAL A 99 4.03 -10.95 0.42
C VAL A 99 2.91 -9.93 0.25
N ARG A 100 3.22 -8.69 0.60
CA ARG A 100 2.35 -7.54 0.40
C ARG A 100 2.85 -6.66 -0.75
N ILE A 101 1.95 -6.34 -1.66
CA ILE A 101 2.11 -5.33 -2.70
C ILE A 101 1.16 -4.20 -2.38
N ALA A 102 1.62 -2.95 -2.47
CA ALA A 102 0.78 -1.78 -2.25
C ALA A 102 0.95 -0.79 -3.40
N THR A 103 -0.16 -0.36 -3.97
CA THR A 103 -0.18 0.70 -4.97
C THR A 103 -0.47 2.05 -4.32
N SER A 104 -0.21 3.12 -5.04
CA SER A 104 -0.38 4.49 -4.54
C SER A 104 -0.88 5.43 -5.63
N TRP A 105 -1.07 6.68 -5.27
CA TRP A 105 -1.36 7.75 -6.20
C TRP A 105 -0.28 7.92 -7.29
N ALA A 106 0.96 7.53 -6.99
CA ALA A 106 2.10 7.66 -7.89
C ALA A 106 2.37 6.38 -8.71
N THR A 107 1.66 5.28 -8.45
CA THR A 107 1.83 4.03 -9.19
C THR A 107 1.40 4.21 -10.64
N ARG A 108 2.29 3.88 -11.56
CA ARG A 108 2.06 4.02 -13.00
C ARG A 108 1.58 2.70 -13.59
N MET A 109 0.72 2.77 -14.61
CA MET A 109 0.18 1.56 -15.24
C MET A 109 1.26 0.76 -15.98
N ASP A 110 2.26 1.42 -16.57
CA ASP A 110 3.39 0.74 -17.21
C ASP A 110 4.25 -0.07 -16.20
N GLU A 111 4.40 0.41 -14.97
CA GLU A 111 5.06 -0.33 -13.87
C GLU A 111 4.24 -1.54 -13.44
N VAL A 112 2.90 -1.41 -13.44
CA VAL A 112 1.97 -2.52 -13.16
C VAL A 112 2.12 -3.62 -14.21
N GLU A 113 2.10 -3.26 -15.50
CA GLU A 113 2.28 -4.23 -16.60
C GLU A 113 3.69 -4.86 -16.58
N ALA A 114 4.72 -4.08 -16.27
CA ALA A 114 6.08 -4.59 -16.12
C ALA A 114 6.19 -5.62 -14.99
N LEU A 115 5.55 -5.37 -13.83
CA LEU A 115 5.51 -6.33 -12.74
C LEU A 115 4.74 -7.60 -13.15
N LEU A 116 3.60 -7.45 -13.81
CA LEU A 116 2.83 -8.60 -14.31
C LEU A 116 3.62 -9.41 -15.34
N ALA A 117 4.41 -8.77 -16.21
CA ALA A 117 5.26 -9.46 -17.18
C ALA A 117 6.44 -10.19 -16.52
N LEU A 118 6.90 -9.73 -15.37
CA LEU A 118 8.00 -10.33 -14.62
C LEU A 118 7.55 -11.58 -13.85
N MET A 119 6.31 -11.62 -13.42
CA MET A 119 5.70 -12.69 -12.65
C MET A 119 4.87 -13.63 -13.53
#